data_203adfc3a680cab72ca47b4a0fb0236d
#
_entry.id   203adfc3a680cab72ca47b4a0fb0236d
#
_cell.length_a   1.000
_cell.length_b   1.000
_cell.length_c   1.000
_cell.angle_alpha   90.00
_cell.angle_beta   90.00
_cell.angle_gamma   90.00
#
_symmetry.space_group_name_H-M   'P 1'
#
loop_
_entity.id
_entity.type
_entity.pdbx_description
1 polymer ?
#
loop_
_entity_poly.entity_id
_entity_poly.type
_entity_poly.pdbx_seq_one_letter_code
_entity_poly.pdbx_strand_id
1 'polypeptide(L)'
;MKTYCELYFTGNRTSLEKFITEIQSYAHGEWNASIEQEMGTPWIAFNYRGNAVDRASVCISLHNLDSTNELHVTNIVPLEKPKLNIDEYNNVLREFYKDIVLPYKTTHHDINISQVTDDIFDPKSIISEEALEKLTLFCKAANKSTGSSHPCDQERWYDFICQTVDDDKMFDFTTLAQFLQDEDYWGKKDPDFLGVMGYFAWDKDSAEELASEYESACSILQYYKRTRGM
;
A
#
# COMPACT_ATOMS: atom_id res chain seq x y z
N MET A 1 -0.84 9.51 -6.39
CA MET A 1 -0.51 8.09 -6.66
C MET A 1 -1.69 7.21 -6.27
N LYS A 2 -2.03 6.22 -7.09
CA LYS A 2 -3.01 5.18 -6.73
C LYS A 2 -2.32 4.05 -5.98
N THR A 3 -3.04 3.48 -5.01
CA THR A 3 -2.58 2.32 -4.23
C THR A 3 -3.51 1.12 -4.42
N TYR A 4 -3.01 -0.06 -4.12
CA TYR A 4 -3.86 -1.24 -4.00
C TYR A 4 -4.78 -1.09 -2.80
N CYS A 5 -6.06 -1.31 -3.02
CA CYS A 5 -7.03 -1.35 -1.92
C CYS A 5 -6.81 -2.60 -1.06
N GLU A 6 -7.21 -2.50 0.20
CA GLU A 6 -7.09 -3.58 1.19
C GLU A 6 -8.46 -3.89 1.80
N LEU A 7 -8.60 -5.09 2.31
CA LEU A 7 -9.81 -5.59 2.98
C LEU A 7 -9.42 -6.54 4.10
N TYR A 8 -9.84 -6.20 5.32
CA TYR A 8 -9.50 -6.93 6.55
C TYR A 8 -10.74 -7.50 7.24
N PHE A 9 -10.55 -8.62 7.91
CA PHE A 9 -11.53 -9.35 8.71
C PHE A 9 -10.92 -9.61 10.08
N THR A 10 -11.48 -9.00 11.15
CA THR A 10 -10.95 -9.12 12.50
C THR A 10 -12.00 -9.69 13.45
N GLY A 11 -11.58 -10.53 14.39
CA GLY A 11 -12.47 -11.17 15.34
C GLY A 11 -11.74 -12.17 16.22
N ASN A 12 -12.43 -12.80 17.15
CA ASN A 12 -11.84 -13.92 17.86
C ASN A 12 -11.69 -15.14 16.92
N ARG A 13 -10.83 -16.08 17.30
CA ARG A 13 -10.51 -17.27 16.49
C ARG A 13 -11.75 -18.04 16.05
N THR A 14 -12.66 -18.32 16.98
CA THR A 14 -13.87 -19.11 16.69
C THR A 14 -14.77 -18.41 15.66
N SER A 15 -14.91 -17.09 15.78
CA SER A 15 -15.67 -16.28 14.81
C SER A 15 -15.00 -16.25 13.43
N LEU A 16 -13.68 -16.18 13.37
CA LEU A 16 -12.94 -16.24 12.10
C LEU A 16 -13.00 -17.64 11.46
N GLU A 17 -12.91 -18.73 12.23
CA GLU A 17 -13.09 -20.10 11.73
C GLU A 17 -14.51 -20.32 11.17
N LYS A 18 -15.52 -19.77 11.83
CA LYS A 18 -16.91 -19.77 11.34
C LYS A 18 -17.02 -18.97 10.04
N PHE A 19 -16.45 -17.75 10.00
CA PHE A 19 -16.41 -16.92 8.80
C PHE A 19 -15.82 -17.67 7.61
N ILE A 20 -14.66 -18.32 7.76
CA ILE A 20 -13.99 -19.10 6.73
C ILE A 20 -14.93 -20.18 6.14
N THR A 21 -15.70 -20.84 6.99
CA THR A 21 -16.60 -21.92 6.58
C THR A 21 -17.82 -21.36 5.85
N GLU A 22 -18.38 -20.27 6.32
CA GLU A 22 -19.68 -19.76 5.87
C GLU A 22 -19.57 -18.81 4.65
N ILE A 23 -18.51 -17.99 4.57
CA ILE A 23 -18.35 -16.99 3.52
C ILE A 23 -18.32 -17.60 2.11
N GLN A 24 -17.84 -18.84 1.98
CA GLN A 24 -17.79 -19.56 0.71
C GLN A 24 -19.19 -19.81 0.13
N SER A 25 -20.20 -19.97 0.98
CA SER A 25 -21.60 -20.19 0.55
C SER A 25 -22.24 -18.96 -0.11
N TYR A 26 -21.60 -17.80 0.04
CA TYR A 26 -22.03 -16.56 -0.62
C TYR A 26 -21.51 -16.42 -2.04
N ALA A 27 -20.58 -17.28 -2.46
CA ALA A 27 -20.09 -17.30 -3.83
C ALA A 27 -21.19 -17.76 -4.79
N HIS A 28 -21.60 -16.87 -5.69
CA HIS A 28 -22.64 -17.11 -6.67
C HIS A 28 -22.42 -16.23 -7.93
N GLY A 29 -23.13 -16.53 -9.01
CA GLY A 29 -23.04 -15.76 -10.25
C GLY A 29 -21.66 -15.83 -10.88
N GLU A 30 -20.94 -14.71 -10.86
CA GLU A 30 -19.58 -14.58 -11.39
C GLU A 30 -18.49 -15.13 -10.47
N TRP A 31 -18.87 -15.60 -9.29
CA TRP A 31 -17.97 -16.06 -8.23
C TRP A 31 -18.13 -17.56 -7.92
N ASN A 32 -17.00 -18.23 -7.77
CA ASN A 32 -16.94 -19.61 -7.29
C ASN A 32 -15.83 -19.74 -6.23
N ALA A 33 -16.15 -20.31 -5.09
CA ALA A 33 -15.20 -20.47 -3.99
C ALA A 33 -14.62 -21.88 -3.91
N SER A 34 -13.34 -21.98 -3.60
CA SER A 34 -12.63 -23.22 -3.29
C SER A 34 -11.65 -23.03 -2.13
N ILE A 35 -11.40 -24.08 -1.37
CA ILE A 35 -10.26 -24.14 -0.44
C ILE A 35 -9.12 -24.79 -1.20
N GLU A 36 -8.01 -24.08 -1.30
CA GLU A 36 -6.81 -24.56 -1.95
C GLU A 36 -5.68 -24.68 -0.94
N GLN A 37 -4.76 -25.59 -1.20
CA GLN A 37 -3.59 -25.79 -0.36
C GLN A 37 -2.35 -25.96 -1.25
N GLU A 38 -1.44 -24.99 -1.15
CA GLU A 38 -0.16 -25.06 -1.82
C GLU A 38 0.97 -25.00 -0.80
N MET A 39 1.95 -25.89 -0.92
CA MET A 39 3.10 -26.01 -0.02
C MET A 39 2.75 -26.05 1.48
N GLY A 40 1.57 -26.62 1.82
CA GLY A 40 1.13 -26.78 3.21
C GLY A 40 0.39 -25.57 3.79
N THR A 41 0.28 -24.45 3.07
CA THR A 41 -0.45 -23.26 3.52
C THR A 41 -1.83 -23.24 2.89
N PRO A 42 -2.92 -23.34 3.67
CA PRO A 42 -4.27 -23.26 3.15
C PRO A 42 -4.66 -21.80 2.87
N TRP A 43 -5.44 -21.60 1.82
CA TRP A 43 -6.15 -20.34 1.56
C TRP A 43 -7.54 -20.59 0.98
N ILE A 44 -8.40 -19.59 1.09
CA ILE A 44 -9.66 -19.55 0.37
C ILE A 44 -9.44 -18.78 -0.92
N ALA A 45 -9.80 -19.39 -2.03
CA ALA A 45 -9.78 -18.77 -3.34
C ALA A 45 -11.22 -18.50 -3.81
N PHE A 46 -11.52 -17.25 -4.15
CA PHE A 46 -12.76 -16.85 -4.79
C PHE A 46 -12.45 -16.55 -6.25
N ASN A 47 -12.76 -17.51 -7.11
CA ASN A 47 -12.54 -17.40 -8.54
C ASN A 47 -13.63 -16.52 -9.15
N TYR A 48 -13.19 -15.44 -9.79
CA TYR A 48 -13.99 -14.41 -10.42
C TYR A 48 -14.00 -14.57 -11.94
N ARG A 49 -15.17 -14.34 -12.55
CA ARG A 49 -15.33 -14.21 -14.00
C ARG A 49 -16.36 -13.14 -14.28
N GLY A 50 -15.93 -11.91 -14.60
CA GLY A 50 -16.84 -10.79 -14.76
C GLY A 50 -16.24 -9.62 -15.54
N ASN A 51 -16.84 -8.43 -15.35
CA ASN A 51 -16.55 -7.27 -16.19
C ASN A 51 -15.26 -6.53 -15.82
N ALA A 52 -14.80 -6.62 -14.58
CA ALA A 52 -13.59 -5.92 -14.14
C ALA A 52 -12.34 -6.55 -14.80
N VAL A 53 -12.31 -7.87 -14.90
CA VAL A 53 -11.31 -8.66 -15.65
C VAL A 53 -11.96 -9.98 -16.07
N ASP A 54 -11.48 -10.58 -17.15
CA ASP A 54 -12.06 -11.83 -17.66
C ASP A 54 -12.00 -12.95 -16.63
N ARG A 55 -10.84 -13.14 -15.96
CA ARG A 55 -10.69 -14.12 -14.88
C ARG A 55 -9.62 -13.70 -13.87
N ALA A 56 -9.98 -13.80 -12.59
CA ALA A 56 -9.05 -13.58 -11.47
C ALA A 56 -9.42 -14.48 -10.29
N SER A 57 -8.52 -14.60 -9.31
CA SER A 57 -8.78 -15.28 -8.04
C SER A 57 -8.44 -14.37 -6.87
N VAL A 58 -9.43 -14.06 -6.04
CA VAL A 58 -9.24 -13.33 -4.77
C VAL A 58 -8.84 -14.32 -3.71
N CYS A 59 -7.67 -14.13 -3.09
CA CYS A 59 -7.08 -15.08 -2.15
C CYS A 59 -7.06 -14.51 -0.72
N ILE A 60 -7.57 -15.30 0.23
CA ILE A 60 -7.47 -15.02 1.67
C ILE A 60 -6.59 -16.11 2.29
N SER A 61 -5.41 -15.75 2.79
CA SER A 61 -4.50 -16.69 3.46
C SER A 61 -5.01 -17.05 4.85
N LEU A 62 -4.94 -18.32 5.19
CA LEU A 62 -5.28 -18.83 6.50
C LEU A 62 -4.05 -19.08 7.39
N HIS A 63 -2.85 -18.77 6.87
CA HIS A 63 -1.58 -19.04 7.57
C HIS A 63 -1.47 -18.32 8.93
N ASN A 64 -1.98 -17.11 9.02
CA ASN A 64 -1.87 -16.28 10.22
C ASN A 64 -3.02 -16.50 11.23
N LEU A 65 -3.98 -17.38 10.94
CA LEU A 65 -5.14 -17.60 11.81
C LEU A 65 -4.73 -18.03 13.22
N ASP A 66 -3.60 -18.74 13.37
CA ASP A 66 -3.10 -19.21 14.67
C ASP A 66 -2.32 -18.14 15.45
N SER A 67 -1.81 -17.12 14.79
CA SER A 67 -0.93 -16.11 15.39
C SER A 67 -1.57 -14.71 15.50
N THR A 68 -2.60 -14.44 14.71
CA THR A 68 -3.30 -13.14 14.69
C THR A 68 -4.81 -13.35 14.76
N ASN A 69 -5.49 -12.36 15.29
CA ASN A 69 -6.96 -12.30 15.27
C ASN A 69 -7.46 -11.57 14.01
N GLU A 70 -6.75 -11.76 12.89
CA GLU A 70 -6.99 -11.04 11.66
C GLU A 70 -6.75 -11.94 10.44
N LEU A 71 -7.62 -11.77 9.44
CA LEU A 71 -7.45 -12.25 8.09
C LEU A 71 -7.55 -11.07 7.13
N HIS A 72 -6.96 -11.17 5.96
CA HIS A 72 -7.09 -10.16 4.91
C HIS A 72 -7.00 -10.80 3.52
N VAL A 73 -7.47 -10.06 2.53
CA VAL A 73 -7.22 -10.42 1.14
C VAL A 73 -5.74 -10.21 0.86
N THR A 74 -5.01 -11.30 0.71
CA THR A 74 -3.54 -11.27 0.55
C THR A 74 -3.12 -11.00 -0.88
N ASN A 75 -3.93 -11.39 -1.85
CA ASN A 75 -3.63 -11.20 -3.27
C ASN A 75 -4.88 -11.36 -4.14
N ILE A 76 -4.83 -10.77 -5.33
CA ILE A 76 -5.76 -11.05 -6.43
C ILE A 76 -4.92 -11.48 -7.63
N VAL A 77 -5.00 -12.77 -7.94
CA VAL A 77 -4.19 -13.41 -8.97
C VAL A 77 -4.95 -13.41 -10.30
N PRO A 78 -4.42 -12.82 -11.38
CA PRO A 78 -5.01 -12.98 -12.70
C PRO A 78 -4.81 -14.40 -13.20
N LEU A 79 -5.83 -14.96 -13.89
CA LEU A 79 -5.78 -16.33 -14.41
C LEU A 79 -5.53 -16.41 -15.94
N GLU A 80 -5.69 -15.31 -16.65
CA GLU A 80 -5.55 -15.27 -18.11
C GLU A 80 -4.52 -14.24 -18.62
N LYS A 81 -3.91 -13.49 -17.71
CA LYS A 81 -2.85 -12.52 -18.05
C LYS A 81 -1.77 -12.51 -16.98
N PRO A 82 -0.56 -12.00 -17.28
CA PRO A 82 0.55 -12.10 -16.35
C PRO A 82 0.43 -11.17 -15.13
N LYS A 83 -0.33 -10.08 -15.23
CA LYS A 83 -0.45 -9.08 -14.15
C LYS A 83 -1.74 -8.25 -14.28
N LEU A 84 -2.35 -7.90 -13.14
CA LEU A 84 -3.37 -6.85 -13.05
C LEU A 84 -2.71 -5.48 -12.89
N ASN A 85 -3.29 -4.46 -13.49
CA ASN A 85 -2.98 -3.09 -13.08
C ASN A 85 -3.75 -2.74 -11.79
N ILE A 86 -3.43 -1.58 -11.19
CA ILE A 86 -4.02 -1.17 -9.90
C ILE A 86 -5.55 -1.02 -10.01
N ASP A 87 -6.05 -0.43 -11.09
CA ASP A 87 -7.49 -0.24 -11.28
C ASP A 87 -8.24 -1.56 -11.41
N GLU A 88 -7.69 -2.51 -12.15
CA GLU A 88 -8.27 -3.84 -12.30
C GLU A 88 -8.29 -4.61 -10.97
N TYR A 89 -7.19 -4.57 -10.23
CA TYR A 89 -7.08 -5.17 -8.90
C TYR A 89 -8.15 -4.58 -7.96
N ASN A 90 -8.18 -3.25 -7.85
CA ASN A 90 -9.09 -2.54 -6.97
C ASN A 90 -10.55 -2.76 -7.36
N ASN A 91 -10.86 -2.83 -8.66
CA ASN A 91 -12.22 -3.12 -9.12
C ASN A 91 -12.66 -4.54 -8.75
N VAL A 92 -11.80 -5.55 -8.95
CA VAL A 92 -12.11 -6.94 -8.53
C VAL A 92 -12.33 -7.00 -7.01
N LEU A 93 -11.50 -6.30 -6.21
CA LEU A 93 -11.67 -6.27 -4.75
C LEU A 93 -13.00 -5.61 -4.33
N ARG A 94 -13.39 -4.52 -5.00
CA ARG A 94 -14.67 -3.84 -4.73
C ARG A 94 -15.88 -4.70 -5.13
N GLU A 95 -15.80 -5.42 -6.24
CA GLU A 95 -16.84 -6.38 -6.63
C GLU A 95 -16.91 -7.54 -5.65
N PHE A 96 -15.77 -8.09 -5.21
CA PHE A 96 -15.73 -9.11 -4.15
C PHE A 96 -16.38 -8.62 -2.86
N TYR A 97 -16.04 -7.41 -2.43
CA TYR A 97 -16.66 -6.83 -1.23
C TYR A 97 -18.18 -6.68 -1.40
N LYS A 98 -18.62 -6.15 -2.52
CA LYS A 98 -20.04 -5.90 -2.80
C LYS A 98 -20.86 -7.19 -2.90
N ASP A 99 -20.36 -8.18 -3.62
CA ASP A 99 -21.13 -9.35 -4.03
C ASP A 99 -21.04 -10.50 -3.01
N ILE A 100 -19.93 -10.62 -2.27
CA ILE A 100 -19.68 -11.71 -1.34
C ILE A 100 -19.65 -11.22 0.11
N VAL A 101 -18.84 -10.20 0.39
CA VAL A 101 -18.55 -9.78 1.76
C VAL A 101 -19.69 -8.99 2.37
N LEU A 102 -20.28 -8.06 1.65
CA LEU A 102 -21.38 -7.22 2.14
C LEU A 102 -22.64 -8.03 2.45
N PRO A 103 -23.09 -9.00 1.63
CA PRO A 103 -24.19 -9.89 1.98
C PRO A 103 -23.90 -10.70 3.25
N TYR A 104 -22.68 -11.22 3.43
CA TYR A 104 -22.28 -11.87 4.66
C TYR A 104 -22.37 -10.93 5.86
N LYS A 105 -21.79 -9.74 5.76
CA LYS A 105 -21.76 -8.71 6.81
C LYS A 105 -23.15 -8.29 7.29
N THR A 106 -24.15 -8.29 6.41
CA THR A 106 -25.53 -7.91 6.75
C THR A 106 -26.24 -8.96 7.61
N THR A 107 -25.80 -10.21 7.58
CA THR A 107 -26.40 -11.33 8.29
C THR A 107 -25.58 -11.81 9.50
N HIS A 108 -24.30 -11.41 9.57
CA HIS A 108 -23.35 -11.84 10.61
C HIS A 108 -22.65 -10.62 11.22
N HIS A 109 -22.55 -10.61 12.56
CA HIS A 109 -21.98 -9.49 13.32
C HIS A 109 -20.90 -9.94 14.31
N ASP A 110 -20.45 -11.17 14.21
CA ASP A 110 -19.47 -11.82 15.10
C ASP A 110 -18.01 -11.56 14.71
N ILE A 111 -17.78 -10.94 13.55
CA ILE A 111 -16.48 -10.39 13.12
C ILE A 111 -16.63 -8.94 12.69
N ASN A 112 -15.54 -8.19 12.79
CA ASN A 112 -15.45 -6.86 12.22
C ASN A 112 -14.86 -6.97 10.80
N ILE A 113 -15.56 -6.40 9.83
CA ILE A 113 -15.12 -6.36 8.43
C ILE A 113 -14.88 -4.90 8.07
N SER A 114 -13.65 -4.57 7.68
CA SER A 114 -13.33 -3.22 7.22
C SER A 114 -14.14 -2.86 5.97
N GLN A 115 -14.15 -1.59 5.63
CA GLN A 115 -14.49 -1.20 4.25
C GLN A 115 -13.26 -1.41 3.38
N VAL A 116 -13.46 -1.57 2.07
CA VAL A 116 -12.35 -1.52 1.12
C VAL A 116 -11.71 -0.14 1.23
N THR A 117 -10.41 -0.09 1.41
CA THR A 117 -9.68 1.18 1.56
C THR A 117 -9.78 2.03 0.29
N ASP A 118 -9.54 3.32 0.42
CA ASP A 118 -9.42 4.21 -0.74
C ASP A 118 -8.18 3.84 -1.57
N ASP A 119 -8.25 4.09 -2.87
CA ASP A 119 -7.14 3.88 -3.79
C ASP A 119 -6.27 5.13 -3.97
N ILE A 120 -6.51 6.16 -3.18
CA ILE A 120 -5.72 7.38 -3.15
C ILE A 120 -4.68 7.27 -2.04
N PHE A 121 -3.41 7.39 -2.45
CA PHE A 121 -2.30 7.40 -1.51
C PHE A 121 -2.30 8.70 -0.67
N ASP A 122 -2.34 8.55 0.64
CA ASP A 122 -2.13 9.63 1.60
C ASP A 122 -0.78 9.41 2.32
N PRO A 123 0.25 10.24 2.07
CA PRO A 123 1.54 10.11 2.74
C PRO A 123 1.44 10.26 4.27
N LYS A 124 0.44 10.98 4.79
CA LYS A 124 0.20 11.14 6.23
C LYS A 124 -0.22 9.84 6.93
N SER A 125 -0.66 8.84 6.17
CA SER A 125 -0.93 7.49 6.72
C SER A 125 0.35 6.73 7.07
N ILE A 126 1.51 7.13 6.51
CA ILE A 126 2.79 6.44 6.68
C ILE A 126 3.75 7.28 7.53
N ILE A 127 3.90 8.57 7.24
CA ILE A 127 4.81 9.47 7.97
C ILE A 127 4.04 10.56 8.71
N SER A 128 4.70 11.22 9.66
CA SER A 128 4.10 12.37 10.35
C SER A 128 3.94 13.58 9.44
N GLU A 129 3.07 14.49 9.83
CA GLU A 129 2.89 15.77 9.12
C GLU A 129 4.18 16.58 9.09
N GLU A 130 4.95 16.56 10.20
CA GLU A 130 6.23 17.24 10.31
C GLU A 130 7.29 16.66 9.35
N ALA A 131 7.36 15.33 9.25
CA ALA A 131 8.23 14.66 8.27
C ALA A 131 7.82 15.00 6.82
N LEU A 132 6.51 15.04 6.55
CA LEU A 132 6.00 15.41 5.23
C LEU A 132 6.34 16.87 4.87
N GLU A 133 6.28 17.80 5.81
CA GLU A 133 6.70 19.18 5.58
C GLU A 133 8.19 19.26 5.22
N LYS A 134 9.05 18.52 5.91
CA LYS A 134 10.49 18.44 5.61
C LYS A 134 10.77 17.86 4.23
N LEU A 135 10.09 16.76 3.87
CA LEU A 135 10.17 16.19 2.52
C LEU A 135 9.71 17.21 1.47
N THR A 136 8.63 17.91 1.75
CA THR A 136 8.10 18.96 0.86
C THR A 136 9.10 20.07 0.65
N LEU A 137 9.82 20.49 1.69
CA LEU A 137 10.90 21.48 1.57
C LEU A 137 12.06 20.98 0.68
N PHE A 138 12.44 19.72 0.80
CA PHE A 138 13.44 19.08 -0.05
C PHE A 138 12.98 19.00 -1.51
N CYS A 139 11.71 18.69 -1.76
CA CYS A 139 11.14 18.55 -3.11
C CYS A 139 10.84 19.88 -3.84
N LYS A 140 11.17 21.06 -3.29
CA LYS A 140 10.91 22.33 -3.96
C LYS A 140 11.57 22.44 -5.33
N ALA A 141 10.83 22.92 -6.31
CA ALA A 141 11.24 23.03 -7.70
C ALA A 141 12.52 23.88 -7.90
N ALA A 142 12.73 24.92 -7.08
CA ALA A 142 13.91 25.76 -7.11
C ALA A 142 15.22 24.96 -6.94
N ASN A 143 15.18 23.83 -6.28
CA ASN A 143 16.33 22.97 -6.07
C ASN A 143 16.62 22.07 -7.28
N LYS A 144 15.58 21.76 -8.07
CA LYS A 144 15.67 20.83 -9.21
C LYS A 144 15.92 21.54 -10.54
N SER A 145 15.44 22.78 -10.69
CA SER A 145 15.47 23.51 -11.97
C SER A 145 16.87 23.97 -12.38
N THR A 146 17.80 24.12 -11.45
CA THR A 146 19.15 24.64 -11.72
C THR A 146 20.16 23.55 -12.08
N GLY A 147 19.79 22.27 -11.98
CA GLY A 147 20.73 21.14 -12.17
C GLY A 147 21.85 21.08 -11.13
N SER A 148 21.83 21.99 -10.15
CA SER A 148 22.72 21.99 -8.98
C SER A 148 21.89 21.89 -7.71
N SER A 149 22.35 21.11 -6.76
CA SER A 149 21.72 21.06 -5.44
C SER A 149 21.81 22.43 -4.75
N HIS A 150 20.72 22.85 -4.12
CA HIS A 150 20.78 23.99 -3.21
C HIS A 150 21.74 23.65 -2.06
N PRO A 151 22.52 24.63 -1.52
CA PRO A 151 23.45 24.35 -0.42
C PRO A 151 22.83 23.66 0.80
N CYS A 152 21.54 23.86 1.04
CA CYS A 152 20.80 23.26 2.15
C CYS A 152 20.00 22.00 1.76
N ASP A 153 20.10 21.49 0.53
CA ASP A 153 19.27 20.33 0.12
C ASP A 153 19.67 19.07 0.86
N GLN A 154 20.96 18.87 1.06
CA GLN A 154 21.45 17.73 1.82
C GLN A 154 20.99 17.79 3.30
N GLU A 155 21.01 18.97 3.91
CA GLU A 155 20.52 19.16 5.28
C GLU A 155 19.00 18.91 5.36
N ARG A 156 18.22 19.39 4.41
CA ARG A 156 16.77 19.15 4.32
C ARG A 156 16.43 17.66 4.16
N TRP A 157 17.21 16.97 3.34
CA TRP A 157 17.07 15.53 3.17
C TRP A 157 17.37 14.78 4.48
N TYR A 158 18.45 15.15 5.15
CA TYR A 158 18.78 14.57 6.45
C TYR A 158 17.77 14.90 7.55
N ASP A 159 17.25 16.13 7.57
CA ASP A 159 16.20 16.52 8.49
C ASP A 159 14.92 15.69 8.29
N PHE A 160 14.57 15.39 7.04
CA PHE A 160 13.46 14.49 6.73
C PHE A 160 13.74 13.07 7.25
N ILE A 161 14.90 12.51 6.94
CA ILE A 161 15.27 11.17 7.41
C ILE A 161 15.24 11.07 8.93
N CYS A 162 15.90 12.02 9.62
CA CYS A 162 15.93 12.04 11.07
C CYS A 162 14.53 12.12 11.67
N GLN A 163 13.66 12.96 11.13
CA GLN A 163 12.29 13.10 11.61
C GLN A 163 11.50 11.81 11.49
N THR A 164 11.58 11.10 10.34
CA THR A 164 10.87 9.83 10.17
C THR A 164 11.34 8.76 11.15
N VAL A 165 12.63 8.73 11.45
CA VAL A 165 13.21 7.80 12.44
C VAL A 165 12.84 8.21 13.87
N ASP A 166 12.76 9.52 14.17
CA ASP A 166 12.36 10.01 15.49
C ASP A 166 10.89 9.71 15.79
N ASP A 167 10.05 9.80 14.78
CA ASP A 167 8.61 9.51 14.88
C ASP A 167 8.29 8.01 14.83
N ASP A 168 9.26 7.16 14.53
CA ASP A 168 9.09 5.72 14.26
C ASP A 168 8.03 5.47 13.15
N LYS A 169 8.01 6.36 12.16
CA LYS A 169 7.09 6.34 11.02
C LYS A 169 7.87 6.56 9.73
N MET A 170 8.08 5.48 8.97
CA MET A 170 8.99 5.48 7.85
C MET A 170 8.34 4.89 6.60
N PHE A 171 8.71 5.43 5.45
CA PHE A 171 8.45 4.78 4.17
C PHE A 171 9.30 3.51 4.01
N ASP A 172 8.78 2.53 3.31
CA ASP A 172 9.60 1.53 2.65
C ASP A 172 10.16 2.08 1.33
N PHE A 173 11.20 1.42 0.81
CA PHE A 173 11.88 1.80 -0.43
C PHE A 173 10.91 1.99 -1.59
N THR A 174 10.03 1.02 -1.82
CA THR A 174 9.13 1.02 -2.99
C THR A 174 8.12 2.16 -2.91
N THR A 175 7.52 2.35 -1.74
CA THR A 175 6.53 3.40 -1.52
C THR A 175 7.14 4.79 -1.65
N LEU A 176 8.34 5.03 -1.10
CA LEU A 176 9.01 6.32 -1.22
C LEU A 176 9.40 6.60 -2.67
N ALA A 177 10.00 5.61 -3.36
CA ALA A 177 10.39 5.79 -4.76
C ALA A 177 9.18 6.10 -5.66
N GLN A 178 8.05 5.43 -5.46
CA GLN A 178 6.81 5.70 -6.18
C GLN A 178 6.22 7.06 -5.83
N PHE A 179 6.24 7.44 -4.56
CA PHE A 179 5.72 8.73 -4.11
C PHE A 179 6.52 9.90 -4.68
N LEU A 180 7.84 9.80 -4.71
CA LEU A 180 8.70 10.83 -5.32
C LEU A 180 8.46 11.00 -6.83
N GLN A 181 7.99 9.97 -7.52
CA GLN A 181 7.63 9.98 -8.94
C GLN A 181 6.19 10.44 -9.22
N ASP A 182 5.38 10.66 -8.17
CA ASP A 182 3.94 10.94 -8.34
C ASP A 182 3.67 12.33 -8.92
N GLU A 183 3.46 12.38 -10.24
CA GLU A 183 3.15 13.62 -10.96
C GLU A 183 1.78 14.23 -10.54
N ASP A 184 0.85 13.43 -10.05
CA ASP A 184 -0.46 13.92 -9.57
C ASP A 184 -0.31 14.67 -8.24
N TYR A 185 0.65 14.28 -7.42
CA TYR A 185 0.95 14.93 -6.13
C TYR A 185 1.93 16.11 -6.29
N TRP A 186 3.08 15.86 -6.93
CA TRP A 186 4.15 16.85 -7.04
C TRP A 186 4.02 17.76 -8.26
N GLY A 187 3.25 17.33 -9.26
CA GLY A 187 3.12 18.02 -10.55
C GLY A 187 4.15 17.58 -11.59
N LYS A 188 3.81 17.82 -12.84
CA LYS A 188 4.70 17.54 -13.99
C LYS A 188 5.77 18.61 -14.12
N LYS A 189 6.97 18.18 -14.49
CA LYS A 189 8.03 19.08 -14.88
C LYS A 189 7.65 19.75 -16.21
N ASP A 190 7.39 21.06 -16.15
CA ASP A 190 7.25 21.88 -17.37
C ASP A 190 8.66 22.17 -17.92
N PRO A 191 8.99 21.76 -19.16
CA PRO A 191 10.30 22.05 -19.76
C PRO A 191 10.59 23.54 -19.91
N ASP A 192 9.54 24.36 -19.99
CA ASP A 192 9.66 25.83 -20.10
C ASP A 192 9.59 26.54 -18.73
N PHE A 193 9.49 25.76 -17.64
CA PHE A 193 9.36 26.31 -16.30
C PHE A 193 10.68 26.89 -15.80
N LEU A 194 10.77 28.20 -15.82
CA LEU A 194 11.85 28.96 -15.20
C LEU A 194 11.48 29.47 -13.80
N GLY A 195 10.38 28.96 -13.24
CA GLY A 195 9.77 29.49 -12.04
C GLY A 195 10.44 29.03 -10.75
N VAL A 196 10.41 29.91 -9.76
CA VAL A 196 10.99 29.74 -8.42
C VAL A 196 10.00 29.08 -7.45
N MET A 197 8.75 28.89 -7.88
CA MET A 197 7.66 28.41 -7.01
C MET A 197 6.97 27.20 -7.60
N GLY A 198 6.95 26.11 -6.87
CA GLY A 198 6.27 24.86 -7.21
C GLY A 198 7.10 23.63 -6.89
N TYR A 199 6.53 22.50 -7.20
CA TYR A 199 7.15 21.19 -7.05
C TYR A 199 6.97 20.45 -8.36
N PHE A 200 7.78 19.41 -8.59
CA PHE A 200 7.54 18.43 -9.63
C PHE A 200 8.15 17.09 -9.26
N ALA A 201 7.55 16.04 -9.78
CA ALA A 201 7.97 14.68 -9.55
C ALA A 201 9.43 14.44 -9.99
N TRP A 202 10.13 13.57 -9.27
CA TRP A 202 11.45 13.08 -9.64
C TRP A 202 11.35 12.08 -10.79
N ASP A 203 12.39 12.00 -11.60
CA ASP A 203 12.53 10.89 -12.54
C ASP A 203 12.77 9.57 -11.77
N LYS A 204 12.55 8.45 -12.48
CA LYS A 204 12.60 7.14 -11.85
C LYS A 204 13.95 6.82 -11.20
N ASP A 205 15.05 7.08 -11.94
CA ASP A 205 16.38 6.69 -11.47
C ASP A 205 16.78 7.51 -10.24
N SER A 206 16.51 8.81 -10.24
CA SER A 206 16.76 9.70 -9.09
C SER A 206 15.88 9.35 -7.89
N ALA A 207 14.61 8.99 -8.12
CA ALA A 207 13.69 8.60 -7.05
C ALA A 207 14.11 7.27 -6.37
N GLU A 208 14.56 6.29 -7.17
CA GLU A 208 15.05 5.01 -6.66
C GLU A 208 16.38 5.20 -5.91
N GLU A 209 17.29 6.06 -6.38
CA GLU A 209 18.53 6.38 -5.69
C GLU A 209 18.26 7.03 -4.32
N LEU A 210 17.39 8.04 -4.27
CA LEU A 210 16.98 8.70 -3.02
C LEU A 210 16.31 7.72 -2.05
N ALA A 211 15.44 6.85 -2.52
CA ALA A 211 14.76 5.86 -1.68
C ALA A 211 15.76 4.83 -1.11
N SER A 212 16.77 4.43 -1.87
CA SER A 212 17.85 3.53 -1.40
C SER A 212 18.73 4.18 -0.34
N GLU A 213 19.09 5.45 -0.54
CA GLU A 213 19.82 6.24 0.46
C GLU A 213 19.02 6.39 1.75
N TYR A 214 17.72 6.72 1.62
CA TYR A 214 16.80 6.84 2.74
C TYR A 214 16.72 5.55 3.57
N GLU A 215 16.46 4.41 2.94
CA GLU A 215 16.34 3.11 3.62
C GLU A 215 17.64 2.75 4.37
N SER A 216 18.79 2.99 3.72
CA SER A 216 20.11 2.75 4.31
C SER A 216 20.36 3.64 5.54
N ALA A 217 20.05 4.93 5.43
CA ALA A 217 20.22 5.90 6.51
C ALA A 217 19.27 5.62 7.68
N CYS A 218 18.00 5.31 7.42
CA CYS A 218 17.03 4.92 8.46
C CYS A 218 17.51 3.68 9.23
N SER A 219 18.02 2.66 8.52
CA SER A 219 18.53 1.44 9.14
C SER A 219 19.72 1.73 10.08
N ILE A 220 20.64 2.59 9.67
CA ILE A 220 21.79 3.02 10.50
C ILE A 220 21.33 3.78 11.73
N LEU A 221 20.42 4.74 11.57
CA LEU A 221 19.92 5.57 12.68
C LEU A 221 19.10 4.75 13.68
N GLN A 222 18.26 3.83 13.22
CA GLN A 222 17.52 2.90 14.09
C GLN A 222 18.48 1.99 14.88
N TYR A 223 19.52 1.44 14.21
CA TYR A 223 20.55 0.67 14.90
C TYR A 223 21.26 1.50 15.97
N TYR A 224 21.62 2.74 15.66
CA TYR A 224 22.28 3.65 16.60
C TYR A 224 21.38 3.95 17.81
N LYS A 225 20.10 4.32 17.60
CA LYS A 225 19.13 4.56 18.69
C LYS A 225 19.01 3.34 19.61
N ARG A 226 18.80 2.15 19.02
CA ARG A 226 18.66 0.90 19.78
C ARG A 226 19.88 0.57 20.63
N THR A 227 21.10 0.82 20.12
CA THR A 227 22.36 0.50 20.83
C THR A 227 22.74 1.52 21.88
N ARG A 228 22.20 2.73 21.84
CA ARG A 228 22.47 3.81 22.78
C ARG A 228 21.40 3.98 23.84
N GLY A 229 20.27 3.27 23.74
CA GLY A 229 19.18 3.35 24.70
C GLY A 229 18.43 4.68 24.65
N MET A 230 18.41 5.31 23.47
CA MET A 230 17.66 6.54 23.21
C MET A 230 16.29 6.22 22.64
#